data_71fa8e11deb359f7f508dd9e1411e933
#
_entry.id   71fa8e11deb359f7f508dd9e1411e933
#
_cell.length_a   1.000
_cell.length_b   1.000
_cell.length_c   1.000
_cell.angle_alpha   90.00
_cell.angle_beta   90.00
_cell.angle_gamma   90.00
#
_symmetry.space_group_name_H-M   'P 1'
#
loop_
_entity.id
_entity.type
_entity.pdbx_description
1 polymer ?
#
loop_
_entity_poly.entity_id
_entity_poly.type
_entity_poly.pdbx_seq_one_letter_code
_entity_poly.pdbx_strand_id
1 'polypeptide(L)'
;MTFLRILVPATLLAFCLACSKTPEGPDPRLAQPEHFKKVLDAHGDWEKWVAAKSFSFAMVHETTLEWENHYLSLMDGKVRIDADLFQAGNDGDQVWVSPNRQSFPGQSVRFYHNLYATFLSIPYSLTDPLITVTPLDNRILNGVSYTTLEAKMKDGKLMGPSNRYELLIDSTTGQVAWVLFAVTFFDKGNQVQEALKYEDYRNADGMIFPRVITGYLLDNDSTTRIRYQSSFTDVYVLEEELDGSLFKMPKQGVKSN
;
A
#
# COMPACT_ATOMS: atom_id res chain seq x y z
N MET A 1 27.53 -47.95 -67.91
CA MET A 1 27.95 -46.89 -66.97
C MET A 1 26.75 -46.58 -66.06
N THR A 2 26.76 -47.15 -64.86
CA THR A 2 25.62 -47.13 -63.94
C THR A 2 25.99 -46.22 -62.79
N PHE A 3 25.33 -45.04 -62.68
CA PHE A 3 25.57 -44.10 -61.56
C PHE A 3 24.71 -44.49 -60.34
N LEU A 4 25.41 -44.88 -59.30
CA LEU A 4 24.84 -45.17 -57.97
C LEU A 4 24.61 -43.86 -57.22
N ARG A 5 23.34 -43.49 -56.95
CA ARG A 5 22.98 -42.32 -56.12
C ARG A 5 22.93 -42.76 -54.63
N ILE A 6 23.84 -42.23 -53.85
CA ILE A 6 23.86 -42.40 -52.39
C ILE A 6 22.89 -41.34 -51.79
N LEU A 7 21.83 -41.83 -51.15
CA LEU A 7 20.92 -41.02 -50.36
C LEU A 7 21.48 -40.91 -48.93
N VAL A 8 21.83 -39.69 -48.49
CA VAL A 8 22.23 -39.40 -47.11
C VAL A 8 20.97 -38.98 -46.35
N PRO A 9 20.56 -39.63 -45.24
CA PRO A 9 19.44 -39.17 -44.42
C PRO A 9 19.89 -37.99 -43.57
N ALA A 10 19.22 -36.85 -43.73
CA ALA A 10 19.37 -35.67 -42.87
C ALA A 10 18.64 -35.93 -41.55
N THR A 11 19.40 -36.27 -40.50
CA THR A 11 18.87 -36.37 -39.14
C THR A 11 18.65 -34.97 -38.55
N LEU A 12 17.41 -34.55 -38.47
CA LEU A 12 17.00 -33.29 -37.83
C LEU A 12 17.14 -33.47 -36.29
N LEU A 13 18.19 -32.92 -35.70
CA LEU A 13 18.34 -32.81 -34.24
C LEU A 13 17.41 -31.69 -33.76
N ALA A 14 16.23 -32.03 -33.21
CA ALA A 14 15.36 -31.10 -32.51
C ALA A 14 16.03 -30.80 -31.14
N PHE A 15 16.65 -29.61 -31.03
CA PHE A 15 17.05 -29.05 -29.74
C PHE A 15 15.79 -28.60 -29.01
N CYS A 16 15.29 -29.43 -28.10
CA CYS A 16 14.34 -28.96 -27.08
C CYS A 16 15.08 -28.00 -26.13
N LEU A 17 14.94 -26.70 -26.36
CA LEU A 17 15.20 -25.68 -25.34
C LEU A 17 14.18 -25.86 -24.23
N ALA A 18 14.47 -26.74 -23.28
CA ALA A 18 13.80 -26.74 -22.00
C ALA A 18 14.20 -25.42 -21.30
N CYS A 19 13.32 -24.43 -21.33
CA CYS A 19 13.38 -23.32 -20.38
C CYS A 19 13.20 -23.92 -18.98
N SER A 20 14.30 -24.29 -18.35
CA SER A 20 14.31 -24.53 -16.91
C SER A 20 14.06 -23.18 -16.24
N LYS A 21 12.81 -22.93 -15.81
CA LYS A 21 12.56 -21.91 -14.79
C LYS A 21 13.41 -22.29 -13.60
N THR A 22 14.43 -21.48 -13.31
CA THR A 22 15.15 -21.55 -12.04
C THR A 22 14.07 -21.48 -10.95
N PRO A 23 14.03 -22.39 -9.97
CA PRO A 23 13.07 -22.23 -8.87
C PRO A 23 13.36 -20.86 -8.23
N GLU A 24 12.40 -19.97 -8.29
CA GLU A 24 12.45 -18.72 -7.54
C GLU A 24 12.61 -19.11 -6.06
N GLY A 25 13.60 -18.52 -5.39
CA GLY A 25 13.75 -18.68 -3.95
C GLY A 25 12.49 -18.18 -3.22
N PRO A 26 12.35 -18.41 -1.93
CA PRO A 26 11.22 -17.93 -1.17
C PRO A 26 11.11 -16.41 -1.32
N ASP A 27 9.86 -15.91 -1.43
CA ASP A 27 9.60 -14.47 -1.57
C ASP A 27 10.27 -13.70 -0.42
N PRO A 28 11.14 -12.71 -0.72
CA PRO A 28 11.85 -11.96 0.31
C PRO A 28 10.91 -11.20 1.26
N ARG A 29 9.66 -10.94 0.86
CA ARG A 29 8.64 -10.33 1.71
C ARG A 29 8.22 -11.24 2.87
N LEU A 30 8.42 -12.55 2.77
CA LEU A 30 8.16 -13.51 3.84
C LEU A 30 9.27 -13.55 4.90
N ALA A 31 10.46 -13.04 4.59
CA ALA A 31 11.63 -13.04 5.48
C ALA A 31 11.65 -11.81 6.40
N GLN A 32 10.62 -11.64 7.24
CA GLN A 32 10.51 -10.50 8.13
C GLN A 32 11.27 -10.68 9.45
N PRO A 33 11.89 -9.60 10.01
CA PRO A 33 12.51 -9.66 11.33
C PRO A 33 11.50 -10.05 12.42
N GLU A 34 11.94 -10.81 13.43
CA GLU A 34 11.08 -11.37 14.47
C GLU A 34 10.23 -10.31 15.20
N HIS A 35 10.79 -9.14 15.49
CA HIS A 35 10.05 -8.05 16.14
C HIS A 35 8.92 -7.51 15.26
N PHE A 36 9.09 -7.49 13.94
CA PHE A 36 8.05 -7.05 13.03
C PHE A 36 7.07 -8.18 12.70
N LYS A 37 7.56 -9.41 12.59
CA LYS A 37 6.71 -10.58 12.39
C LYS A 37 5.63 -10.70 13.47
N LYS A 38 5.96 -10.43 14.74
CA LYS A 38 4.97 -10.40 15.84
C LYS A 38 3.83 -9.41 15.60
N VAL A 39 4.14 -8.25 15.04
CA VAL A 39 3.12 -7.25 14.70
C VAL A 39 2.26 -7.75 13.53
N LEU A 40 2.88 -8.32 12.50
CA LEU A 40 2.14 -8.90 11.37
C LEU A 40 1.21 -10.03 11.83
N ASP A 41 1.69 -10.96 12.66
CA ASP A 41 0.91 -12.07 13.21
C ASP A 41 -0.29 -11.57 14.04
N ALA A 42 -0.14 -10.44 14.76
CA ALA A 42 -1.24 -9.82 15.49
C ALA A 42 -2.31 -9.19 14.58
N HIS A 43 -1.99 -9.00 13.30
CA HIS A 43 -2.95 -8.54 12.27
C HIS A 43 -3.51 -9.68 11.41
N GLY A 44 -3.27 -10.95 11.79
CA GLY A 44 -3.85 -12.13 11.13
C GLY A 44 -3.01 -12.66 9.98
N ASP A 45 -3.66 -13.14 8.93
CA ASP A 45 -3.04 -13.87 7.81
C ASP A 45 -2.31 -12.92 6.84
N TRP A 46 -1.21 -12.35 7.29
CA TRP A 46 -0.44 -11.36 6.53
C TRP A 46 0.25 -11.95 5.27
N GLU A 47 0.43 -13.27 5.20
CA GLU A 47 1.01 -13.92 4.02
C GLU A 47 0.09 -13.79 2.80
N LYS A 48 -1.22 -13.63 3.00
CA LYS A 48 -2.16 -13.27 1.93
C LYS A 48 -1.81 -11.95 1.25
N TRP A 49 -1.34 -10.96 2.00
CA TRP A 49 -0.87 -9.70 1.41
C TRP A 49 0.32 -9.90 0.47
N VAL A 50 1.23 -10.79 0.85
CA VAL A 50 2.40 -11.11 0.02
C VAL A 50 2.00 -11.77 -1.30
N ALA A 51 0.97 -12.62 -1.29
CA ALA A 51 0.43 -13.27 -2.48
C ALA A 51 -0.50 -12.37 -3.31
N ALA A 52 -1.01 -11.27 -2.71
CA ALA A 52 -2.03 -10.44 -3.33
C ALA A 52 -1.53 -9.68 -4.56
N LYS A 53 -2.41 -9.56 -5.55
CA LYS A 53 -2.22 -8.76 -6.77
C LYS A 53 -3.10 -7.52 -6.81
N SER A 54 -4.18 -7.51 -6.03
CA SER A 54 -5.07 -6.36 -5.96
C SER A 54 -5.56 -6.09 -4.54
N PHE A 55 -5.85 -4.82 -4.29
CA PHE A 55 -6.38 -4.32 -3.03
C PHE A 55 -7.49 -3.31 -3.32
N SER A 56 -8.64 -3.46 -2.68
CA SER A 56 -9.72 -2.51 -2.82
C SER A 56 -10.47 -2.32 -1.50
N PHE A 57 -11.06 -1.15 -1.35
CA PHE A 57 -11.86 -0.80 -0.18
C PHE A 57 -12.81 0.36 -0.49
N ALA A 58 -13.87 0.47 0.30
CA ALA A 58 -14.71 1.65 0.37
C ALA A 58 -14.34 2.46 1.62
N MET A 59 -14.46 3.77 1.54
CA MET A 59 -14.27 4.66 2.69
C MET A 59 -15.27 5.81 2.71
N VAL A 60 -15.47 6.36 3.91
CA VAL A 60 -16.25 7.58 4.16
C VAL A 60 -15.38 8.56 4.90
N HIS A 61 -15.36 9.80 4.44
CA HIS A 61 -14.85 10.94 5.21
C HIS A 61 -15.90 11.35 6.23
N GLU A 62 -15.70 11.05 7.50
CA GLU A 62 -16.71 11.28 8.55
C GLU A 62 -17.13 12.76 8.72
N THR A 63 -16.26 13.68 8.29
CA THR A 63 -16.53 15.13 8.39
C THR A 63 -17.43 15.64 7.28
N THR A 64 -17.31 15.11 6.06
CA THR A 64 -18.05 15.56 4.87
C THR A 64 -19.10 14.57 4.39
N LEU A 65 -19.05 13.34 4.91
CA LEU A 65 -19.87 12.19 4.50
C LEU A 65 -19.68 11.81 3.01
N GLU A 66 -18.55 12.19 2.44
CA GLU A 66 -18.19 11.82 1.07
C GLU A 66 -17.71 10.37 1.03
N TRP A 67 -18.21 9.63 0.04
CA TRP A 67 -17.85 8.24 -0.23
C TRP A 67 -16.81 8.14 -1.31
N GLU A 68 -15.88 7.19 -1.12
CA GLU A 68 -14.88 6.84 -2.12
C GLU A 68 -14.73 5.32 -2.20
N ASN A 69 -14.59 4.80 -3.42
CA ASN A 69 -14.16 3.43 -3.67
C ASN A 69 -12.76 3.47 -4.25
N HIS A 70 -11.85 2.73 -3.64
CA HIS A 70 -10.44 2.65 -4.03
C HIS A 70 -10.13 1.29 -4.62
N TYR A 71 -9.44 1.27 -5.75
CA TYR A 71 -8.98 0.08 -6.45
C TYR A 71 -7.50 0.23 -6.77
N LEU A 72 -6.69 -0.76 -6.38
CA LEU A 72 -5.25 -0.75 -6.55
C LEU A 72 -4.76 -2.04 -7.17
N SER A 73 -3.89 -1.94 -8.16
CA SER A 73 -3.04 -3.04 -8.60
C SER A 73 -1.76 -3.03 -7.78
N LEU A 74 -1.51 -4.09 -7.02
CA LEU A 74 -0.29 -4.24 -6.22
C LEU A 74 0.90 -4.69 -7.07
N MET A 75 0.66 -5.07 -8.33
CA MET A 75 1.69 -5.54 -9.26
C MET A 75 2.42 -4.40 -9.96
N ASP A 76 1.72 -3.34 -10.33
CA ASP A 76 2.25 -2.24 -11.14
C ASP A 76 1.88 -0.84 -10.60
N GLY A 77 1.27 -0.78 -9.42
CA GLY A 77 0.98 0.46 -8.71
C GLY A 77 -0.09 1.33 -9.36
N LYS A 78 -0.94 0.75 -10.24
CA LYS A 78 -2.08 1.47 -10.79
C LYS A 78 -3.15 1.67 -9.73
N VAL A 79 -3.81 2.83 -9.81
CA VAL A 79 -4.84 3.22 -8.84
C VAL A 79 -6.02 3.83 -9.55
N ARG A 80 -7.21 3.54 -9.03
CA ARG A 80 -8.44 4.25 -9.35
C ARG A 80 -9.20 4.57 -8.07
N ILE A 81 -9.73 5.78 -8.00
CA ILE A 81 -10.64 6.26 -6.97
C ILE A 81 -11.92 6.72 -7.66
N ASP A 82 -13.04 6.17 -7.22
CA ASP A 82 -14.38 6.61 -7.62
C ASP A 82 -15.06 7.30 -6.44
N ALA A 83 -15.34 8.60 -6.57
CA ALA A 83 -16.09 9.42 -5.62
C ALA A 83 -17.32 10.02 -6.32
N ASP A 84 -18.24 10.58 -5.54
CA ASP A 84 -19.48 11.16 -6.09
C ASP A 84 -19.21 12.32 -7.08
N LEU A 85 -18.22 13.15 -6.78
CA LEU A 85 -17.93 14.37 -7.54
C LEU A 85 -16.75 14.23 -8.51
N PHE A 86 -15.91 13.20 -8.34
CA PHE A 86 -14.73 13.00 -9.16
C PHE A 86 -14.36 11.53 -9.31
N GLN A 87 -13.56 11.26 -10.32
CA GLN A 87 -12.75 10.05 -10.42
C GLN A 87 -11.30 10.48 -10.53
N ALA A 88 -10.40 9.77 -9.89
CA ALA A 88 -8.99 10.05 -9.97
C ALA A 88 -8.19 8.74 -10.06
N GLY A 89 -6.99 8.80 -10.63
CA GLY A 89 -6.19 7.60 -10.70
C GLY A 89 -4.83 7.78 -11.36
N ASN A 90 -4.17 6.64 -11.46
CA ASN A 90 -2.89 6.45 -12.14
C ASN A 90 -3.01 5.17 -13.00
N ASP A 91 -2.82 5.29 -14.31
CA ASP A 91 -2.90 4.16 -15.25
C ASP A 91 -1.53 3.51 -15.57
N GLY A 92 -0.50 3.92 -14.84
CA GLY A 92 0.90 3.51 -15.04
C GLY A 92 1.71 4.53 -15.84
N ASP A 93 1.09 5.23 -16.80
CA ASP A 93 1.73 6.23 -17.65
C ASP A 93 1.50 7.65 -17.14
N GLN A 94 0.33 7.91 -16.58
CA GLN A 94 -0.08 9.24 -16.17
C GLN A 94 -1.03 9.21 -14.96
N VAL A 95 -0.95 10.28 -14.17
CA VAL A 95 -1.96 10.59 -13.15
C VAL A 95 -3.07 11.42 -13.82
N TRP A 96 -4.32 11.12 -13.49
CA TRP A 96 -5.49 11.75 -14.12
C TRP A 96 -6.61 12.04 -13.12
N VAL A 97 -7.49 12.93 -13.49
CA VAL A 97 -8.74 13.26 -12.77
C VAL A 97 -9.87 13.50 -13.77
N SER A 98 -11.09 13.14 -13.40
CA SER A 98 -12.30 13.30 -14.20
C SER A 98 -13.43 13.87 -13.34
N PRO A 99 -14.30 14.74 -13.87
CA PRO A 99 -14.29 15.26 -15.24
C PRO A 99 -13.21 16.34 -15.48
N ASN A 100 -12.71 17.00 -14.45
CA ASN A 100 -11.71 18.07 -14.55
C ASN A 100 -10.99 18.27 -13.21
N ARG A 101 -9.94 19.10 -13.21
CA ARG A 101 -9.13 19.36 -12.00
C ARG A 101 -9.91 20.02 -10.87
N GLN A 102 -10.88 20.85 -11.18
CA GLN A 102 -11.70 21.59 -10.21
C GLN A 102 -12.64 20.68 -9.41
N SER A 103 -13.02 19.52 -9.98
CA SER A 103 -13.86 18.54 -9.30
C SER A 103 -13.13 17.83 -8.16
N PHE A 104 -11.80 17.81 -8.18
CA PHE A 104 -10.99 17.19 -7.15
C PHE A 104 -10.65 18.17 -6.02
N PRO A 105 -11.02 17.88 -4.77
CA PRO A 105 -10.88 18.83 -3.67
C PRO A 105 -9.45 18.98 -3.14
N GLY A 106 -8.57 18.01 -3.42
CA GLY A 106 -7.20 17.98 -2.88
C GLY A 106 -6.21 18.86 -3.67
N GLN A 107 -5.03 19.11 -3.08
CA GLN A 107 -3.96 19.89 -3.72
C GLN A 107 -3.28 19.12 -4.85
N SER A 108 -3.08 17.80 -4.70
CA SER A 108 -2.38 16.95 -5.66
C SER A 108 -3.06 15.58 -5.75
N VAL A 109 -3.45 15.21 -6.97
CA VAL A 109 -3.98 13.87 -7.24
C VAL A 109 -2.90 12.82 -7.00
N ARG A 110 -1.64 13.10 -7.38
CA ARG A 110 -0.49 12.20 -7.15
C ARG A 110 -0.23 11.94 -5.66
N PHE A 111 -0.44 12.92 -4.81
CA PHE A 111 -0.35 12.75 -3.37
C PHE A 111 -1.49 11.88 -2.83
N TYR A 112 -2.70 12.17 -3.31
CA TYR A 112 -3.92 11.58 -2.75
C TYR A 112 -4.12 10.11 -3.13
N HIS A 113 -3.79 9.73 -4.37
CA HIS A 113 -4.17 8.42 -4.91
C HIS A 113 -3.62 7.21 -4.11
N ASN A 114 -2.52 7.37 -3.38
CA ASN A 114 -1.98 6.33 -2.51
C ASN A 114 -2.14 6.60 -1.01
N LEU A 115 -2.69 7.75 -0.63
CA LEU A 115 -2.70 8.21 0.76
C LEU A 115 -3.41 7.23 1.68
N TYR A 116 -4.68 6.99 1.44
CA TYR A 116 -5.51 6.12 2.28
C TYR A 116 -5.17 4.65 2.14
N ALA A 117 -4.79 4.22 0.94
CA ALA A 117 -4.32 2.87 0.71
C ALA A 117 -3.05 2.56 1.53
N THR A 118 -2.09 3.51 1.58
CA THR A 118 -0.91 3.38 2.44
C THR A 118 -1.29 3.26 3.91
N PHE A 119 -2.17 4.12 4.40
CA PHE A 119 -2.56 4.09 5.80
C PHE A 119 -3.31 2.80 6.17
N LEU A 120 -4.29 2.41 5.35
CA LEU A 120 -5.10 1.23 5.62
C LEU A 120 -4.27 -0.07 5.54
N SER A 121 -3.27 -0.13 4.66
CA SER A 121 -2.45 -1.32 4.46
C SER A 121 -1.32 -1.51 5.47
N ILE A 122 -1.04 -0.55 6.37
CA ILE A 122 -0.10 -0.75 7.47
C ILE A 122 -0.71 -1.77 8.47
N PRO A 123 0.05 -2.82 8.90
CA PRO A 123 1.48 -3.03 8.70
C PRO A 123 1.86 -3.82 7.44
N TYR A 124 0.93 -4.38 6.69
CA TYR A 124 1.18 -5.33 5.60
C TYR A 124 2.06 -4.77 4.48
N SER A 125 1.82 -3.53 4.05
CA SER A 125 2.62 -2.86 3.01
C SER A 125 4.08 -2.65 3.41
N LEU A 126 4.39 -2.75 4.70
CA LEU A 126 5.76 -2.63 5.22
C LEU A 126 6.59 -3.91 5.04
N THR A 127 6.02 -4.98 4.49
CA THR A 127 6.74 -6.19 4.10
C THR A 127 7.59 -6.01 2.85
N ASP A 128 7.45 -4.89 2.13
CA ASP A 128 8.26 -4.57 0.95
C ASP A 128 9.76 -4.62 1.27
N PRO A 129 10.58 -5.36 0.48
CA PRO A 129 12.02 -5.49 0.70
C PRO A 129 12.80 -4.17 0.67
N LEU A 130 12.23 -3.12 0.09
CA LEU A 130 12.80 -1.77 0.10
C LEU A 130 12.56 -1.03 1.42
N ILE A 131 11.78 -1.59 2.34
CA ILE A 131 11.52 -1.02 3.65
C ILE A 131 12.38 -1.73 4.69
N THR A 132 12.93 -0.96 5.61
CA THR A 132 13.58 -1.47 6.82
C THR A 132 12.67 -1.19 8.00
N VAL A 133 12.35 -2.23 8.79
CA VAL A 133 11.62 -2.07 10.04
C VAL A 133 12.55 -2.37 11.20
N THR A 134 12.76 -1.41 12.10
CA THR A 134 13.69 -1.51 13.22
C THR A 134 13.03 -1.10 14.54
N PRO A 135 13.35 -1.77 15.68
CA PRO A 135 12.84 -1.34 16.97
C PRO A 135 13.47 0.00 17.39
N LEU A 136 12.67 0.82 18.04
CA LEU A 136 13.10 2.04 18.74
C LEU A 136 12.84 1.90 20.24
N ASP A 137 13.36 2.85 21.03
CA ASP A 137 12.97 2.99 22.43
C ASP A 137 11.46 3.23 22.55
N ASN A 138 10.85 2.73 23.63
CA ASN A 138 9.43 2.93 23.88
C ASN A 138 9.08 4.43 23.89
N ARG A 139 8.00 4.76 23.20
CA ARG A 139 7.49 6.13 23.14
C ARG A 139 6.27 6.31 24.02
N ILE A 140 6.22 7.42 24.73
CA ILE A 140 5.00 7.85 25.44
C ILE A 140 4.19 8.73 24.49
N LEU A 141 2.90 8.43 24.35
CA LEU A 141 1.95 9.28 23.64
C LEU A 141 0.67 9.41 24.48
N ASN A 142 0.25 10.63 24.73
CA ASN A 142 -0.92 10.93 25.60
C ASN A 142 -0.85 10.23 26.98
N GLY A 143 0.37 10.11 27.56
CA GLY A 143 0.60 9.47 28.85
C GLY A 143 0.64 7.92 28.81
N VAL A 144 0.47 7.28 27.65
CA VAL A 144 0.57 5.83 27.49
C VAL A 144 1.90 5.46 26.84
N SER A 145 2.59 4.44 27.38
CA SER A 145 3.84 3.92 26.82
C SER A 145 3.57 2.84 25.79
N TYR A 146 4.19 2.95 24.62
CA TYR A 146 4.05 2.01 23.50
C TYR A 146 5.40 1.43 23.11
N THR A 147 5.44 0.15 22.75
CA THR A 147 6.54 -0.42 21.97
C THR A 147 6.55 0.26 20.60
N THR A 148 7.75 0.70 20.17
CA THR A 148 7.85 1.52 18.95
C THR A 148 8.73 0.84 17.91
N LEU A 149 8.26 0.83 16.66
CA LEU A 149 9.03 0.40 15.50
C LEU A 149 9.14 1.56 14.51
N GLU A 150 10.32 1.72 13.91
CA GLU A 150 10.52 2.61 12.77
C GLU A 150 10.42 1.82 11.47
N ALA A 151 9.59 2.27 10.53
CA ALA A 151 9.58 1.81 9.14
C ALA A 151 10.14 2.90 8.23
N LYS A 152 11.17 2.58 7.44
CA LYS A 152 11.88 3.56 6.61
C LYS A 152 12.22 2.98 5.24
N MET A 153 12.03 3.76 4.17
CA MET A 153 12.47 3.42 2.82
C MET A 153 13.99 3.48 2.68
N LYS A 154 14.61 2.40 2.18
CA LYS A 154 16.07 2.26 2.02
C LYS A 154 16.67 3.26 1.03
N ASP A 155 15.95 3.60 -0.01
CA ASP A 155 16.39 4.50 -1.09
C ASP A 155 15.89 5.94 -0.92
N GLY A 156 15.24 6.25 0.21
CA GLY A 156 14.68 7.56 0.51
C GLY A 156 13.44 7.94 -0.32
N LYS A 157 12.93 7.03 -1.16
CA LYS A 157 11.67 7.25 -1.87
C LYS A 157 10.51 7.36 -0.91
N LEU A 158 9.39 7.86 -1.42
CA LEU A 158 8.17 7.98 -0.63
C LEU A 158 7.38 6.68 -0.66
N MET A 159 6.85 6.32 0.49
CA MET A 159 5.82 5.33 0.68
C MET A 159 4.54 6.11 1.05
N GLY A 160 3.73 6.44 0.03
CA GLY A 160 2.61 7.36 0.22
C GLY A 160 3.07 8.78 0.59
N PRO A 161 2.59 9.35 1.71
CA PRO A 161 2.89 10.74 2.09
C PRO A 161 4.28 10.94 2.72
N SER A 162 4.95 9.87 3.15
CA SER A 162 6.22 9.92 3.88
C SER A 162 7.18 8.83 3.44
N ASN A 163 8.45 9.01 3.76
CA ASN A 163 9.48 7.98 3.60
C ASN A 163 9.85 7.30 4.93
N ARG A 164 9.21 7.72 6.03
CA ARG A 164 9.45 7.22 7.39
C ARG A 164 8.19 7.26 8.23
N TYR A 165 7.93 6.17 8.96
CA TYR A 165 6.82 6.04 9.90
C TYR A 165 7.33 5.50 11.23
N GLU A 166 6.76 5.97 12.34
CA GLU A 166 6.91 5.36 13.65
C GLU A 166 5.59 4.66 13.99
N LEU A 167 5.65 3.36 14.22
CA LEU A 167 4.51 2.52 14.58
C LEU A 167 4.50 2.34 16.09
N LEU A 168 3.45 2.75 16.76
CA LEU A 168 3.24 2.55 18.18
C LEU A 168 2.32 1.33 18.35
N ILE A 169 2.84 0.30 19.01
CA ILE A 169 2.19 -1.01 19.13
C ILE A 169 1.52 -1.12 20.50
N ASP A 170 0.23 -1.47 20.49
CA ASP A 170 -0.50 -1.78 21.72
C ASP A 170 0.06 -3.06 22.36
N SER A 171 0.49 -2.96 23.60
CA SER A 171 1.14 -4.07 24.32
C SER A 171 0.21 -5.23 24.65
N THR A 172 -1.11 -5.00 24.63
CA THR A 172 -2.13 -6.02 24.95
C THR A 172 -2.50 -6.84 23.73
N THR A 173 -2.70 -6.16 22.58
CA THR A 173 -3.16 -6.80 21.35
C THR A 173 -2.03 -7.14 20.39
N GLY A 174 -0.89 -6.46 20.48
CA GLY A 174 0.20 -6.53 19.50
C GLY A 174 -0.08 -5.77 18.21
N GLN A 175 -1.22 -5.11 18.11
CA GLN A 175 -1.65 -4.37 16.92
C GLN A 175 -1.09 -2.94 16.91
N VAL A 176 -1.03 -2.34 15.73
CA VAL A 176 -0.68 -0.92 15.58
C VAL A 176 -1.76 -0.06 16.22
N ALA A 177 -1.42 0.71 17.25
CA ALA A 177 -2.35 1.66 17.88
C ALA A 177 -2.27 3.04 17.22
N TRP A 178 -1.06 3.46 16.86
CA TRP A 178 -0.78 4.75 16.24
C TRP A 178 0.31 4.64 15.18
N VAL A 179 0.22 5.53 14.19
CA VAL A 179 1.28 5.77 13.22
C VAL A 179 1.65 7.24 13.23
N LEU A 180 2.91 7.55 13.55
CA LEU A 180 3.41 8.92 13.55
C LEU A 180 4.28 9.14 12.32
N PHE A 181 4.11 10.28 11.65
CA PHE A 181 4.89 10.60 10.45
C PHE A 181 4.92 12.09 10.17
N ALA A 182 5.91 12.51 9.38
CA ALA A 182 5.93 13.83 8.74
C ALA A 182 5.52 13.69 7.27
N VAL A 183 4.74 14.63 6.77
CA VAL A 183 4.47 14.72 5.34
C VAL A 183 5.71 15.25 4.63
N THR A 184 6.45 14.38 3.96
CA THR A 184 7.68 14.72 3.22
C THR A 184 7.45 14.90 1.72
N PHE A 185 6.27 14.50 1.22
CA PHE A 185 5.90 14.63 -0.20
C PHE A 185 6.03 16.07 -0.75
N PHE A 186 5.82 17.07 0.07
CA PHE A 186 5.86 18.49 -0.32
C PHE A 186 7.15 19.21 0.16
N ASP A 187 8.23 18.49 0.45
CA ASP A 187 9.50 19.03 0.95
C ASP A 187 9.38 19.93 2.20
N LYS A 188 8.36 19.71 3.03
CA LYS A 188 8.07 20.54 4.20
C LYS A 188 8.85 20.17 5.47
N GLY A 189 9.99 19.50 5.32
CA GLY A 189 10.87 19.16 6.43
C GLY A 189 10.56 17.82 7.11
N ASN A 190 11.46 17.37 7.97
CA ASN A 190 11.45 16.04 8.58
C ASN A 190 10.84 16.00 10.00
N GLN A 191 10.03 16.99 10.38
CA GLN A 191 9.39 16.98 11.69
C GLN A 191 8.13 16.11 11.65
N VAL A 192 7.99 15.19 12.61
CA VAL A 192 6.75 14.44 12.80
C VAL A 192 5.67 15.40 13.27
N GLN A 193 4.63 15.57 12.48
CA GLN A 193 3.56 16.52 12.72
C GLN A 193 2.18 15.89 12.75
N GLU A 194 2.09 14.63 12.33
CA GLU A 194 0.85 13.89 12.17
C GLU A 194 0.87 12.63 13.01
N ALA A 195 -0.26 12.32 13.65
CA ALA A 195 -0.51 11.06 14.33
C ALA A 195 -1.82 10.48 13.84
N LEU A 196 -1.78 9.24 13.35
CA LEU A 196 -2.96 8.47 12.99
C LEU A 196 -3.29 7.50 14.12
N LYS A 197 -4.50 7.57 14.64
CA LYS A 197 -5.05 6.57 15.56
C LYS A 197 -5.79 5.51 14.79
N TYR A 198 -5.48 4.26 15.06
CA TYR A 198 -6.09 3.09 14.45
C TYR A 198 -7.08 2.48 15.44
N GLU A 199 -8.34 2.35 15.04
CA GLU A 199 -9.43 1.93 15.94
C GLU A 199 -10.40 0.95 15.26
N ASP A 200 -11.13 0.19 16.08
CA ASP A 200 -12.20 -0.72 15.67
C ASP A 200 -11.74 -1.72 14.60
N TYR A 201 -10.70 -2.48 14.92
CA TYR A 201 -10.15 -3.49 14.05
C TYR A 201 -11.18 -4.56 13.67
N ARG A 202 -11.26 -4.92 12.39
CA ARG A 202 -12.17 -5.92 11.83
C ARG A 202 -11.42 -6.94 10.98
N ASN A 203 -11.93 -8.16 11.02
CA ASN A 203 -11.43 -9.24 10.18
C ASN A 203 -12.02 -9.12 8.76
N ALA A 204 -11.16 -9.12 7.75
CA ALA A 204 -11.48 -9.21 6.34
C ALA A 204 -10.75 -10.45 5.78
N ASP A 205 -11.44 -11.55 5.70
CA ASP A 205 -10.95 -12.84 5.18
C ASP A 205 -9.62 -13.31 5.81
N GLY A 206 -9.54 -13.26 7.15
CA GLY A 206 -8.37 -13.68 7.92
C GLY A 206 -7.36 -12.56 8.19
N MET A 207 -7.36 -11.48 7.45
CA MET A 207 -6.56 -10.27 7.69
C MET A 207 -7.34 -9.27 8.56
N ILE A 208 -6.63 -8.49 9.37
CA ILE A 208 -7.25 -7.58 10.35
C ILE A 208 -6.89 -6.14 10.00
N PHE A 209 -7.91 -5.33 9.66
CA PHE A 209 -7.76 -3.93 9.27
C PHE A 209 -8.48 -3.01 10.26
N PRO A 210 -7.99 -1.77 10.47
CA PRO A 210 -8.73 -0.77 11.23
C PRO A 210 -9.97 -0.36 10.44
N ARG A 211 -11.12 -0.31 11.09
CA ARG A 211 -12.33 0.26 10.49
C ARG A 211 -12.33 1.79 10.56
N VAL A 212 -11.63 2.36 11.53
CA VAL A 212 -11.56 3.82 11.71
C VAL A 212 -10.10 4.25 11.81
N ILE A 213 -9.74 5.26 11.05
CA ILE A 213 -8.46 5.96 11.17
C ILE A 213 -8.76 7.44 11.43
N THR A 214 -8.25 7.96 12.56
CA THR A 214 -8.40 9.36 12.94
C THR A 214 -7.04 10.05 12.89
N GLY A 215 -6.92 11.10 12.08
CA GLY A 215 -5.72 11.94 11.97
C GLY A 215 -5.72 13.09 12.97
N TYR A 216 -4.62 13.26 13.67
CA TYR A 216 -4.38 14.32 14.66
C TYR A 216 -3.15 15.17 14.30
N LEU A 217 -3.14 16.41 14.76
CA LEU A 217 -1.88 17.12 14.91
C LEU A 217 -1.14 16.59 16.12
N LEU A 218 0.16 16.34 15.93
CA LEU A 218 1.07 15.93 16.99
C LEU A 218 1.85 17.15 17.51
N ASP A 219 1.85 17.32 18.82
CA ASP A 219 2.68 18.30 19.54
C ASP A 219 3.48 17.55 20.61
N ASN A 220 4.78 17.35 20.34
CA ASN A 220 5.67 16.53 21.15
C ASN A 220 5.09 15.11 21.38
N ASP A 221 4.71 14.80 22.63
CA ASP A 221 4.16 13.50 23.03
C ASP A 221 2.65 13.55 23.28
N SER A 222 1.96 14.51 22.69
CA SER A 222 0.50 14.68 22.84
C SER A 222 -0.16 14.95 21.50
N THR A 223 -1.35 14.36 21.31
CA THR A 223 -2.21 14.73 20.22
C THR A 223 -3.08 15.91 20.61
N THR A 224 -3.28 16.87 19.68
CA THR A 224 -4.01 18.09 19.99
C THR A 224 -5.35 18.14 19.27
N ARG A 225 -5.36 18.37 17.97
CA ARG A 225 -6.58 18.58 17.19
C ARG A 225 -6.81 17.45 16.21
N ILE A 226 -8.06 16.94 16.15
CA ILE A 226 -8.51 16.08 15.05
C ILE A 226 -8.48 16.91 13.76
N ARG A 227 -7.87 16.35 12.74
CA ARG A 227 -7.80 16.93 11.39
C ARG A 227 -8.80 16.30 10.46
N TYR A 228 -8.93 14.99 10.53
CA TYR A 228 -9.85 14.18 9.74
C TYR A 228 -10.11 12.84 10.42
N GLN A 229 -11.20 12.24 10.03
CA GLN A 229 -11.54 10.86 10.42
C GLN A 229 -12.12 10.18 9.20
N SER A 230 -11.72 8.96 8.96
CA SER A 230 -12.21 8.12 7.88
C SER A 230 -12.60 6.75 8.39
N SER A 231 -13.75 6.26 7.93
CA SER A 231 -14.21 4.89 8.16
C SER A 231 -14.06 4.06 6.91
N PHE A 232 -13.65 2.79 7.07
CA PHE A 232 -13.34 1.86 5.99
C PHE A 232 -14.27 0.65 6.04
N THR A 233 -14.75 0.23 4.87
CA THR A 233 -15.57 -0.96 4.67
C THR A 233 -15.17 -1.66 3.37
N ASP A 234 -15.76 -2.83 3.13
CA ASP A 234 -15.58 -3.58 1.86
C ASP A 234 -14.11 -3.75 1.48
N VAL A 235 -13.29 -4.15 2.46
CA VAL A 235 -11.85 -4.35 2.29
C VAL A 235 -11.62 -5.72 1.66
N TYR A 236 -11.03 -5.74 0.45
CA TYR A 236 -10.67 -6.95 -0.29
C TYR A 236 -9.19 -6.97 -0.64
N VAL A 237 -8.54 -8.08 -0.34
CA VAL A 237 -7.16 -8.39 -0.72
C VAL A 237 -7.20 -9.68 -1.54
N LEU A 238 -6.91 -9.60 -2.84
CA LEU A 238 -7.15 -10.68 -3.78
C LEU A 238 -5.88 -11.09 -4.52
N GLU A 239 -5.73 -12.38 -4.77
CA GLU A 239 -4.66 -12.93 -5.62
C GLU A 239 -4.94 -12.73 -7.12
N GLU A 240 -6.17 -12.33 -7.49
CA GLU A 240 -6.55 -12.01 -8.85
C GLU A 240 -6.18 -10.57 -9.20
N GLU A 241 -5.84 -10.38 -10.47
CA GLU A 241 -5.60 -9.05 -11.03
C GLU A 241 -6.94 -8.39 -11.38
N LEU A 242 -7.05 -7.10 -11.10
CA LEU A 242 -8.16 -6.29 -11.61
C LEU A 242 -8.00 -6.05 -13.11
N ASP A 243 -9.13 -5.92 -13.83
CA ASP A 243 -9.09 -5.59 -15.25
C ASP A 243 -8.34 -4.28 -15.48
N GLY A 244 -7.28 -4.32 -16.28
CA GLY A 244 -6.44 -3.15 -16.58
C GLY A 244 -7.21 -1.99 -17.21
N SER A 245 -8.39 -2.23 -17.82
CA SER A 245 -9.26 -1.18 -18.34
C SER A 245 -9.87 -0.30 -17.24
N LEU A 246 -9.99 -0.84 -16.03
CA LEU A 246 -10.49 -0.11 -14.84
C LEU A 246 -9.67 1.14 -14.55
N PHE A 247 -8.36 1.08 -14.74
CA PHE A 247 -7.43 2.15 -14.39
C PHE A 247 -7.28 3.23 -15.46
N LYS A 248 -7.82 3.01 -16.67
CA LYS A 248 -7.70 3.96 -17.77
C LYS A 248 -8.44 5.25 -17.48
N MET A 249 -7.81 6.36 -17.89
CA MET A 249 -8.44 7.68 -17.82
C MET A 249 -9.76 7.70 -18.62
N PRO A 250 -10.88 8.12 -18.01
CA PRO A 250 -12.15 8.30 -18.72
C PRO A 250 -12.03 9.32 -19.87
N LYS A 251 -12.92 9.24 -20.87
CA LYS A 251 -12.89 10.15 -22.05
C LYS A 251 -12.91 11.64 -21.70
N GLN A 252 -13.60 12.01 -20.63
CA GLN A 252 -13.69 13.39 -20.13
C GLN A 252 -12.61 13.73 -19.09
N GLY A 253 -11.71 12.79 -18.79
CA GLY A 253 -10.63 13.00 -17.84
C GLY A 253 -9.53 13.89 -18.40
N VAL A 254 -8.80 14.51 -17.49
CA VAL A 254 -7.64 15.35 -17.79
C VAL A 254 -6.41 14.84 -17.02
N LYS A 255 -5.23 15.02 -17.62
CA LYS A 255 -3.97 14.75 -16.92
C LYS A 255 -3.82 15.69 -15.73
N SER A 256 -3.30 15.15 -14.62
CA SER A 256 -3.01 15.90 -13.42
C SER A 256 -1.59 15.62 -12.93
N ASN A 257 -0.96 16.62 -12.35
CA ASN A 257 0.38 16.51 -11.76
C ASN A 257 0.29 16.18 -10.26
#